data_6520aac21216c4b7bf63b63d30f671aa
#
_entry.id   6520aac21216c4b7bf63b63d30f671aa
#
_cell.length_a   1.000
_cell.length_b   1.000
_cell.length_c   1.000
_cell.angle_alpha   90.00
_cell.angle_beta   90.00
_cell.angle_gamma   90.00
#
_symmetry.space_group_name_H-M   'P 1'
#
loop_
_entity.id
_entity.type
_entity.pdbx_description
1 polymer ?
#
loop_
_entity_poly.entity_id
_entity_poly.type
_entity_poly.pdbx_seq_one_letter_code
_entity_poly.pdbx_strand_id
1 'polypeptide(L)'
;MAFFTIEKRLRSDGTARYRCTVGVKKNGKYVYRENQTFSKNTLAKSWGAKRVAYLEEHGIQHKAQEGAPELILTVGDLLQKYEQHPNIKVGRSKKSAIAVLGRSPIADVKLAELKPSDFISHCQMRKAQGISPSTISKDITELGVALESAAPLFSIRVDPAPLADAKKWLRNMGLISASQKRSRRPTSEEINRILEALERKALRAFSGAPFDKIFMFSILTCMRIGEVCRIKWSDVSESQRAVIVRDRKDPRKKEGNHMSVPLLGDAWTILQRQPKNDERIFPYNEKTITDMFRRVRDELGIEDLRYHDLRREGASRLFEAGFSIEEVAQVTGHRSLNILWQVYTELFPKTLHDKFDKLQKDKVNK
;
A
#
# COMPACT_ATOMS: atom_id res chain seq x y z
N MET A 1 6.94 -53.15 12.81
CA MET A 1 8.24 -52.99 12.12
C MET A 1 8.07 -51.88 11.08
N ALA A 2 8.92 -50.91 11.07
CA ALA A 2 8.94 -49.87 10.05
C ALA A 2 9.62 -50.42 8.79
N PHE A 3 9.21 -50.01 7.60
CA PHE A 3 9.80 -50.43 6.34
C PHE A 3 9.70 -49.28 5.33
N PHE A 4 10.49 -49.36 4.26
CA PHE A 4 10.32 -48.44 3.15
C PHE A 4 10.31 -49.20 1.79
N THR A 5 9.66 -48.55 0.82
CA THR A 5 9.62 -49.04 -0.58
C THR A 5 9.96 -47.88 -1.51
N ILE A 6 10.59 -48.19 -2.66
CA ILE A 6 10.95 -47.17 -3.67
C ILE A 6 10.31 -47.58 -4.99
N GLU A 7 9.58 -46.66 -5.58
CA GLU A 7 8.95 -46.78 -6.88
C GLU A 7 9.62 -45.79 -7.86
N LYS A 8 10.10 -46.34 -9.00
CA LYS A 8 10.60 -45.49 -10.09
C LYS A 8 9.43 -45.02 -10.94
N ARG A 9 9.33 -43.71 -11.15
CA ARG A 9 8.32 -43.06 -11.99
C ARG A 9 9.01 -42.24 -13.07
N LEU A 10 8.49 -42.29 -14.29
CA LEU A 10 8.93 -41.43 -15.39
C LEU A 10 8.00 -40.22 -15.48
N ARG A 11 8.56 -39.04 -15.69
CA ARG A 11 7.80 -37.83 -16.06
C ARG A 11 7.50 -37.85 -17.56
N SER A 12 6.64 -36.94 -18.00
CA SER A 12 6.30 -36.71 -19.41
C SER A 12 7.52 -36.35 -20.28
N ASP A 13 8.57 -35.76 -19.66
CA ASP A 13 9.85 -35.41 -20.28
C ASP A 13 10.87 -36.59 -20.30
N GLY A 14 10.47 -37.80 -19.89
CA GLY A 14 11.33 -38.98 -19.84
C GLY A 14 12.27 -39.06 -18.63
N THR A 15 12.31 -38.04 -17.77
CA THR A 15 13.19 -38.05 -16.59
C THR A 15 12.68 -38.97 -15.49
N ALA A 16 13.59 -39.81 -14.93
CA ALA A 16 13.26 -40.71 -13.84
C ALA A 16 13.19 -40.00 -12.50
N ARG A 17 12.14 -40.28 -11.72
CA ARG A 17 11.98 -39.91 -10.33
C ARG A 17 11.78 -41.15 -9.45
N TYR A 18 12.20 -41.03 -8.21
CA TYR A 18 12.15 -42.15 -7.27
C TYR A 18 11.32 -41.76 -6.06
N ARG A 19 10.12 -42.33 -5.94
CA ARG A 19 9.24 -42.09 -4.80
C ARG A 19 9.54 -43.12 -3.72
N CYS A 20 10.07 -42.65 -2.59
CA CYS A 20 10.24 -43.46 -1.40
C CYS A 20 9.01 -43.32 -0.52
N THR A 21 8.46 -44.47 -0.10
CA THR A 21 7.35 -44.55 0.84
C THR A 21 7.85 -45.30 2.07
N VAL A 22 7.78 -44.62 3.23
CA VAL A 22 8.07 -45.22 4.55
C VAL A 22 6.74 -45.50 5.24
N GLY A 23 6.62 -46.65 5.86
CA GLY A 23 5.39 -47.04 6.52
C GLY A 23 5.60 -47.98 7.71
N VAL A 24 4.63 -48.01 8.60
CA VAL A 24 4.50 -49.00 9.69
C VAL A 24 3.14 -49.67 9.53
N LYS A 25 3.13 -51.00 9.53
CA LYS A 25 1.90 -51.80 9.48
C LYS A 25 1.66 -52.51 10.82
N LYS A 26 0.40 -52.55 11.27
CA LYS A 26 -0.08 -53.36 12.38
C LYS A 26 -1.33 -54.11 11.90
N ASN A 27 -1.34 -55.41 12.07
CA ASN A 27 -2.44 -56.30 11.58
C ASN A 27 -2.77 -56.06 10.09
N GLY A 28 -1.73 -55.95 9.23
CA GLY A 28 -1.89 -55.76 7.77
C GLY A 28 -2.29 -54.35 7.31
N LYS A 29 -2.73 -53.46 8.21
CA LYS A 29 -3.14 -52.08 7.91
C LYS A 29 -2.02 -51.09 8.23
N TYR A 30 -1.88 -50.05 7.38
CA TYR A 30 -0.94 -48.97 7.67
C TYR A 30 -1.42 -48.16 8.87
N VAL A 31 -0.58 -48.07 9.91
CA VAL A 31 -0.75 -47.17 11.06
C VAL A 31 0.07 -45.88 10.91
N TYR A 32 1.06 -45.90 10.00
CA TYR A 32 1.84 -44.73 9.61
C TYR A 32 2.26 -44.87 8.14
N ARG A 33 2.22 -43.77 7.38
CA ARG A 33 2.69 -43.69 6.01
C ARG A 33 3.16 -42.27 5.67
N GLU A 34 4.41 -42.18 5.18
CA GLU A 34 5.02 -40.96 4.70
C GLU A 34 5.68 -41.22 3.34
N ASN A 35 5.71 -40.24 2.43
CA ASN A 35 6.39 -40.42 1.17
C ASN A 35 7.11 -39.14 0.71
N GLN A 36 8.26 -39.36 0.03
CA GLN A 36 9.05 -38.28 -0.56
C GLN A 36 9.61 -38.69 -1.91
N THR A 37 9.75 -37.76 -2.85
CA THR A 37 10.23 -38.05 -4.22
C THR A 37 11.59 -37.41 -4.47
N PHE A 38 12.50 -38.17 -5.04
CA PHE A 38 13.90 -37.80 -5.24
C PHE A 38 14.29 -37.90 -6.73
N SER A 39 15.35 -37.19 -7.10
CA SER A 39 15.93 -37.26 -8.45
C SER A 39 16.82 -38.46 -8.67
N LYS A 40 17.37 -39.06 -7.61
CA LYS A 40 18.27 -40.25 -7.68
C LYS A 40 17.80 -41.32 -6.71
N ASN A 41 17.96 -42.59 -7.12
CA ASN A 41 17.60 -43.75 -6.31
C ASN A 41 18.42 -43.82 -5.00
N THR A 42 19.69 -43.45 -5.05
CA THR A 42 20.57 -43.40 -3.86
C THR A 42 20.05 -42.47 -2.78
N LEU A 43 19.52 -41.28 -3.15
CA LEU A 43 18.93 -40.34 -2.22
C LEU A 43 17.63 -40.90 -1.63
N ALA A 44 16.81 -41.53 -2.41
CA ALA A 44 15.58 -42.18 -1.94
C ALA A 44 15.88 -43.31 -0.93
N LYS A 45 16.90 -44.16 -1.21
CA LYS A 45 17.37 -45.21 -0.28
C LYS A 45 17.90 -44.63 1.03
N SER A 46 18.78 -43.63 0.94
CA SER A 46 19.36 -43.00 2.14
C SER A 46 18.28 -42.38 3.02
N TRP A 47 17.33 -41.64 2.43
CA TRP A 47 16.23 -41.06 3.16
C TRP A 47 15.33 -42.11 3.80
N GLY A 48 14.96 -43.16 3.05
CA GLY A 48 14.13 -44.24 3.56
C GLY A 48 14.76 -44.97 4.74
N ALA A 49 16.05 -45.29 4.65
CA ALA A 49 16.80 -45.96 5.72
C ALA A 49 16.88 -45.07 6.99
N LYS A 50 17.24 -43.80 6.85
CA LYS A 50 17.27 -42.84 7.97
C LYS A 50 15.91 -42.71 8.63
N ARG A 51 14.84 -42.66 7.86
CA ARG A 51 13.49 -42.50 8.38
C ARG A 51 12.97 -43.76 9.08
N VAL A 52 13.31 -44.96 8.58
CA VAL A 52 13.00 -46.21 9.26
C VAL A 52 13.73 -46.30 10.59
N ALA A 53 15.06 -46.04 10.62
CA ALA A 53 15.83 -46.03 11.84
C ALA A 53 15.26 -45.06 12.90
N TYR A 54 14.87 -43.86 12.47
CA TYR A 54 14.23 -42.88 13.33
C TYR A 54 12.91 -43.40 13.94
N LEU A 55 12.08 -44.05 13.12
CA LEU A 55 10.80 -44.62 13.57
C LEU A 55 10.97 -45.82 14.51
N GLU A 56 12.05 -46.58 14.34
CA GLU A 56 12.37 -47.72 15.22
C GLU A 56 12.93 -47.26 16.57
N GLU A 57 13.74 -46.17 16.57
CA GLU A 57 14.32 -45.59 17.78
C GLU A 57 13.31 -44.81 18.60
N HIS A 58 12.46 -43.98 17.91
CA HIS A 58 11.57 -43.01 18.58
C HIS A 58 10.09 -43.39 18.51
N GLY A 59 9.77 -44.53 17.85
CA GLY A 59 8.40 -44.95 17.62
C GLY A 59 7.66 -44.08 16.60
N ILE A 60 6.39 -44.41 16.36
CA ILE A 60 5.49 -43.53 15.60
C ILE A 60 5.16 -42.37 16.51
N GLN A 61 5.91 -41.29 16.41
CA GLN A 61 5.43 -40.02 16.91
C GLN A 61 4.27 -39.62 15.98
N HIS A 62 3.05 -40.00 16.34
CA HIS A 62 1.91 -39.21 15.93
C HIS A 62 2.26 -37.79 16.35
N LYS A 63 2.36 -36.86 15.41
CA LYS A 63 2.24 -35.42 15.69
C LYS A 63 0.79 -35.13 16.06
N ALA A 64 0.33 -35.78 17.09
CA ALA A 64 -0.67 -35.27 17.98
C ALA A 64 0.14 -34.68 19.14
N GLN A 65 0.28 -33.38 19.17
CA GLN A 65 0.41 -32.69 20.42
C GLN A 65 -0.90 -32.91 21.19
N GLU A 66 -1.05 -34.13 21.76
CA GLU A 66 -1.97 -34.33 22.86
C GLU A 66 -1.30 -33.72 24.08
N GLY A 67 -1.86 -32.59 24.55
CA GLY A 67 -1.58 -32.13 25.90
C GLY A 67 -1.06 -30.74 26.15
N ALA A 68 -0.90 -29.88 25.15
CA ALA A 68 -1.07 -28.44 25.41
C ALA A 68 -2.56 -28.12 25.20
N PRO A 69 -3.23 -27.35 26.10
CA PRO A 69 -4.56 -26.86 25.78
C PRO A 69 -4.42 -26.19 24.42
N GLU A 70 -5.23 -26.64 23.45
CA GLU A 70 -5.30 -26.02 22.14
C GLU A 70 -5.66 -24.55 22.45
N LEU A 71 -4.67 -23.68 22.40
CA LEU A 71 -4.90 -22.25 22.58
C LEU A 71 -5.88 -21.91 21.47
N ILE A 72 -7.14 -21.77 21.87
CA ILE A 72 -8.22 -21.41 20.96
C ILE A 72 -7.92 -19.99 20.52
N LEU A 73 -7.08 -19.88 19.48
CA LEU A 73 -6.65 -18.60 18.96
C LEU A 73 -7.78 -18.01 18.14
N THR A 74 -8.14 -16.79 18.49
CA THR A 74 -9.10 -15.98 17.75
C THR A 74 -8.41 -15.14 16.68
N VAL A 75 -9.20 -14.53 15.81
CA VAL A 75 -8.71 -13.51 14.87
C VAL A 75 -8.05 -12.36 15.60
N GLY A 76 -8.60 -11.92 16.73
CA GLY A 76 -8.06 -10.86 17.57
C GLY A 76 -6.67 -11.21 18.13
N ASP A 77 -6.48 -12.44 18.61
CA ASP A 77 -5.16 -12.91 19.09
C ASP A 77 -4.12 -12.90 17.99
N LEU A 78 -4.49 -13.32 16.78
CA LEU A 78 -3.59 -13.30 15.62
C LEU A 78 -3.23 -11.86 15.23
N LEU A 79 -4.20 -10.94 15.19
CA LEU A 79 -3.97 -9.53 14.88
C LEU A 79 -3.03 -8.88 15.89
N GLN A 80 -3.19 -9.18 17.18
CA GLN A 80 -2.30 -8.70 18.24
C GLN A 80 -0.87 -9.23 18.08
N LYS A 81 -0.71 -10.55 17.84
CA LYS A 81 0.61 -11.16 17.57
C LYS A 81 1.26 -10.53 16.34
N TYR A 82 0.46 -10.29 15.30
CA TYR A 82 0.93 -9.67 14.07
C TYR A 82 1.39 -8.23 14.28
N GLU A 83 0.64 -7.41 15.03
CA GLU A 83 0.99 -6.02 15.34
C GLU A 83 2.26 -5.92 16.20
N GLN A 84 2.43 -6.86 17.13
CA GLN A 84 3.57 -6.87 18.08
C GLN A 84 4.83 -7.54 17.51
N HIS A 85 4.77 -8.12 16.31
CA HIS A 85 5.91 -8.83 15.76
C HIS A 85 7.07 -7.88 15.42
N PRO A 86 8.30 -8.08 15.94
CA PRO A 86 9.41 -7.13 15.89
C PRO A 86 9.85 -6.78 14.47
N ASN A 87 9.72 -7.71 13.53
CA ASN A 87 10.12 -7.51 12.13
C ASN A 87 9.00 -6.97 11.23
N ILE A 88 7.80 -6.72 11.77
CA ILE A 88 6.68 -6.17 11.01
C ILE A 88 6.58 -4.67 11.27
N LYS A 89 6.90 -3.87 10.26
CA LYS A 89 6.68 -2.41 10.33
C LYS A 89 5.20 -2.10 10.07
N VAL A 90 4.48 -1.77 11.14
CA VAL A 90 3.06 -1.38 11.06
C VAL A 90 2.95 0.14 10.92
N GLY A 91 2.66 0.61 9.69
CA GLY A 91 2.40 2.03 9.43
C GLY A 91 1.02 2.48 9.94
N ARG A 92 0.81 3.80 10.06
CA ARG A 92 -0.41 4.42 10.62
C ARG A 92 -1.72 3.82 10.08
N SER A 93 -1.85 3.69 8.76
CA SER A 93 -3.07 3.16 8.12
C SER A 93 -3.32 1.70 8.45
N LYS A 94 -2.27 0.87 8.49
CA LYS A 94 -2.33 -0.53 8.87
C LYS A 94 -2.72 -0.68 10.34
N LYS A 95 -2.08 0.10 11.23
CA LYS A 95 -2.41 0.13 12.64
C LYS A 95 -3.87 0.50 12.88
N SER A 96 -4.39 1.49 12.15
CA SER A 96 -5.81 1.86 12.22
C SER A 96 -6.74 0.74 11.78
N ALA A 97 -6.43 0.01 10.71
CA ALA A 97 -7.24 -1.11 10.24
C ALA A 97 -7.20 -2.28 11.24
N ILE A 98 -6.03 -2.63 11.77
CA ILE A 98 -5.88 -3.66 12.79
C ILE A 98 -6.69 -3.29 14.05
N ALA A 99 -6.63 -2.04 14.51
CA ALA A 99 -7.38 -1.58 15.67
C ALA A 99 -8.91 -1.61 15.45
N VAL A 100 -9.38 -1.37 14.22
CA VAL A 100 -10.80 -1.51 13.85
C VAL A 100 -11.21 -2.98 13.87
N LEU A 101 -10.43 -3.86 13.24
CA LEU A 101 -10.68 -5.29 13.21
C LEU A 101 -10.68 -5.88 14.61
N GLY A 102 -9.71 -5.52 15.47
CA GLY A 102 -9.60 -6.02 16.84
C GLY A 102 -10.74 -5.58 17.78
N ARG A 103 -11.52 -4.57 17.39
CA ARG A 103 -12.73 -4.12 18.13
C ARG A 103 -14.03 -4.55 17.48
N SER A 104 -13.96 -5.30 16.38
CA SER A 104 -15.12 -5.79 15.64
C SER A 104 -15.44 -7.22 16.05
N PRO A 105 -16.71 -7.68 15.94
CA PRO A 105 -17.10 -9.04 16.31
C PRO A 105 -16.30 -10.15 15.64
N ILE A 106 -15.71 -9.88 14.47
CA ILE A 106 -14.82 -10.84 13.78
C ILE A 106 -13.57 -11.17 14.61
N ALA A 107 -13.16 -10.30 15.54
CA ALA A 107 -12.00 -10.55 16.40
C ALA A 107 -12.20 -11.75 17.32
N ASP A 108 -13.43 -12.01 17.73
CA ASP A 108 -13.80 -13.09 18.67
C ASP A 108 -13.96 -14.44 17.98
N VAL A 109 -13.95 -14.46 16.63
CA VAL A 109 -14.09 -15.69 15.86
C VAL A 109 -12.80 -16.50 15.96
N LYS A 110 -12.94 -17.79 16.30
CA LYS A 110 -11.80 -18.72 16.34
C LYS A 110 -11.26 -18.96 14.94
N LEU A 111 -9.95 -18.96 14.79
CA LEU A 111 -9.28 -19.12 13.50
C LEU A 111 -9.65 -20.43 12.78
N ALA A 112 -9.87 -21.52 13.54
CA ALA A 112 -10.29 -22.80 13.00
C ALA A 112 -11.77 -22.84 12.55
N GLU A 113 -12.60 -21.90 12.99
CA GLU A 113 -14.04 -21.83 12.71
C GLU A 113 -14.40 -20.74 11.69
N LEU A 114 -13.41 -20.01 11.16
CA LEU A 114 -13.63 -18.92 10.18
C LEU A 114 -14.40 -19.40 8.95
N LYS A 115 -15.46 -18.67 8.62
CA LYS A 115 -16.35 -18.92 7.48
C LYS A 115 -16.42 -17.70 6.57
N PRO A 116 -16.78 -17.85 5.29
CA PRO A 116 -17.01 -16.71 4.39
C PRO A 116 -18.04 -15.71 4.93
N SER A 117 -19.06 -16.19 5.68
CA SER A 117 -20.09 -15.36 6.32
C SER A 117 -19.53 -14.36 7.33
N ASP A 118 -18.45 -14.68 8.04
CA ASP A 118 -17.88 -13.81 9.06
C ASP A 118 -17.28 -12.55 8.43
N PHE A 119 -16.58 -12.72 7.31
CA PHE A 119 -16.04 -11.59 6.52
C PHE A 119 -17.17 -10.74 5.92
N ILE A 120 -18.25 -11.39 5.43
CA ILE A 120 -19.41 -10.70 4.87
C ILE A 120 -20.09 -9.88 5.95
N SER A 121 -20.36 -10.46 7.13
CA SER A 121 -20.98 -9.80 8.27
C SER A 121 -20.16 -8.60 8.75
N HIS A 122 -18.83 -8.74 8.84
CA HIS A 122 -17.94 -7.61 9.15
C HIS A 122 -18.10 -6.47 8.13
N CYS A 123 -18.07 -6.78 6.83
CA CYS A 123 -18.19 -5.76 5.79
C CYS A 123 -19.57 -5.09 5.79
N GLN A 124 -20.65 -5.83 6.02
CA GLN A 124 -22.01 -5.30 6.16
C GLN A 124 -22.14 -4.35 7.35
N MET A 125 -21.61 -4.74 8.50
CA MET A 125 -21.53 -3.89 9.68
C MET A 125 -20.79 -2.59 9.39
N ARG A 126 -19.64 -2.66 8.74
CA ARG A 126 -18.85 -1.48 8.36
C ARG A 126 -19.60 -0.57 7.39
N LYS A 127 -20.33 -1.16 6.43
CA LYS A 127 -21.17 -0.40 5.48
C LYS A 127 -22.32 0.30 6.20
N ALA A 128 -22.96 -0.38 7.17
CA ALA A 128 -24.02 0.20 8.00
C ALA A 128 -23.52 1.39 8.85
N GLN A 129 -22.23 1.41 9.20
CA GLN A 129 -21.56 2.55 9.85
C GLN A 129 -21.23 3.71 8.89
N GLY A 130 -21.65 3.66 7.63
CA GLY A 130 -21.35 4.67 6.62
C GLY A 130 -19.94 4.63 6.06
N ILE A 131 -19.19 3.56 6.29
CA ILE A 131 -17.80 3.43 5.79
C ILE A 131 -17.80 3.06 4.31
N SER A 132 -16.96 3.74 3.54
CA SER A 132 -16.88 3.52 2.09
C SER A 132 -16.35 2.12 1.75
N PRO A 133 -16.81 1.50 0.65
CA PRO A 133 -16.34 0.18 0.20
C PRO A 133 -14.83 0.09 -0.01
N SER A 134 -14.19 1.19 -0.42
CA SER A 134 -12.73 1.24 -0.57
C SER A 134 -11.97 1.24 0.77
N THR A 135 -12.57 1.75 1.83
CA THR A 135 -12.01 1.67 3.19
C THR A 135 -12.22 0.28 3.78
N ILE A 136 -13.41 -0.33 3.59
CA ILE A 136 -13.70 -1.70 3.99
C ILE A 136 -12.75 -2.69 3.27
N SER A 137 -12.44 -2.42 1.99
CA SER A 137 -11.45 -3.21 1.23
C SER A 137 -10.07 -3.23 1.91
N LYS A 138 -9.67 -2.16 2.62
CA LYS A 138 -8.42 -2.15 3.39
C LYS A 138 -8.50 -3.03 4.62
N ASP A 139 -9.62 -3.01 5.35
CA ASP A 139 -9.82 -3.89 6.51
C ASP A 139 -9.63 -5.36 6.08
N ILE A 140 -10.30 -5.78 4.99
CA ILE A 140 -10.19 -7.13 4.43
C ILE A 140 -8.78 -7.44 3.90
N THR A 141 -8.07 -6.46 3.34
CA THR A 141 -6.70 -6.65 2.87
C THR A 141 -5.75 -6.89 4.04
N GLU A 142 -5.84 -6.09 5.10
CA GLU A 142 -4.96 -6.23 6.27
C GLU A 142 -5.27 -7.50 7.06
N LEU A 143 -6.54 -7.88 7.17
CA LEU A 143 -6.93 -9.16 7.74
C LEU A 143 -6.36 -10.34 6.93
N GLY A 144 -6.45 -10.27 5.60
CA GLY A 144 -5.86 -11.28 4.71
C GLY A 144 -4.35 -11.44 4.91
N VAL A 145 -3.62 -10.31 4.98
CA VAL A 145 -2.17 -10.33 5.25
C VAL A 145 -1.85 -10.95 6.61
N ALA A 146 -2.65 -10.65 7.65
CA ALA A 146 -2.47 -11.27 8.97
C ALA A 146 -2.72 -12.78 8.94
N LEU A 147 -3.78 -13.25 8.28
CA LEU A 147 -4.09 -14.67 8.11
C LEU A 147 -3.00 -15.42 7.30
N GLU A 148 -2.53 -14.82 6.21
CA GLU A 148 -1.43 -15.38 5.40
C GLU A 148 -0.11 -15.47 6.18
N SER A 149 0.12 -14.56 7.13
CA SER A 149 1.32 -14.57 7.97
C SER A 149 1.27 -15.58 9.12
N ALA A 150 0.11 -16.16 9.42
CA ALA A 150 -0.11 -17.03 10.57
C ALA A 150 0.80 -18.26 10.55
N ALA A 151 0.89 -18.96 9.43
CA ALA A 151 1.72 -20.15 9.31
C ALA A 151 3.23 -19.85 9.28
N PRO A 152 3.74 -18.93 8.42
CA PRO A 152 5.18 -18.68 8.32
C PRO A 152 5.78 -17.99 9.55
N LEU A 153 5.05 -17.11 10.23
CA LEU A 153 5.60 -16.33 11.34
C LEU A 153 5.29 -16.93 12.72
N PHE A 154 4.16 -17.62 12.87
CA PHE A 154 3.66 -18.04 14.16
C PHE A 154 3.41 -19.56 14.26
N SER A 155 3.64 -20.31 13.18
CA SER A 155 3.34 -21.76 13.08
C SER A 155 1.85 -22.08 13.34
N ILE A 156 0.95 -21.10 13.12
CA ILE A 156 -0.50 -21.24 13.27
C ILE A 156 -1.08 -21.62 11.92
N ARG A 157 -1.77 -22.76 11.86
CA ARG A 157 -2.47 -23.18 10.63
C ARG A 157 -3.81 -22.47 10.53
N VAL A 158 -4.02 -21.75 9.43
CA VAL A 158 -5.29 -21.12 9.08
C VAL A 158 -5.65 -21.51 7.66
N ASP A 159 -6.91 -21.89 7.43
CA ASP A 159 -7.41 -22.15 6.09
C ASP A 159 -7.64 -20.82 5.35
N PRO A 160 -7.01 -20.57 4.20
CA PRO A 160 -7.21 -19.34 3.44
C PRO A 160 -8.47 -19.35 2.58
N ALA A 161 -9.11 -20.51 2.36
CA ALA A 161 -10.26 -20.67 1.47
C ALA A 161 -11.46 -19.79 1.87
N PRO A 162 -11.86 -19.67 3.15
CA PRO A 162 -13.00 -18.85 3.54
C PRO A 162 -12.88 -17.38 3.13
N LEU A 163 -11.66 -16.80 3.23
CA LEU A 163 -11.43 -15.43 2.81
C LEU A 163 -11.45 -15.28 1.28
N ALA A 164 -10.89 -16.27 0.56
CA ALA A 164 -10.88 -16.25 -0.90
C ALA A 164 -12.32 -16.31 -1.47
N ASP A 165 -13.15 -17.18 -0.92
CA ASP A 165 -14.55 -17.31 -1.28
C ASP A 165 -15.34 -16.04 -0.93
N ALA A 166 -15.14 -15.49 0.26
CA ALA A 166 -15.76 -14.24 0.67
C ALA A 166 -15.45 -13.09 -0.28
N LYS A 167 -14.19 -12.92 -0.69
CA LYS A 167 -13.75 -11.81 -1.56
C LYS A 167 -14.54 -11.72 -2.87
N LYS A 168 -14.94 -12.85 -3.45
CA LYS A 168 -15.76 -12.89 -4.66
C LYS A 168 -17.14 -12.26 -4.40
N TRP A 169 -17.79 -12.70 -3.36
CA TRP A 169 -19.12 -12.20 -2.98
C TRP A 169 -19.09 -10.76 -2.49
N LEU A 170 -18.08 -10.37 -1.71
CA LEU A 170 -17.91 -8.99 -1.23
C LEU A 170 -17.84 -7.98 -2.37
N ARG A 171 -17.17 -8.34 -3.50
CA ARG A 171 -17.14 -7.50 -4.70
C ARG A 171 -18.50 -7.45 -5.39
N ASN A 172 -19.15 -8.59 -5.58
CA ASN A 172 -20.46 -8.68 -6.23
C ASN A 172 -21.55 -7.91 -5.46
N MET A 173 -21.47 -7.90 -4.13
CA MET A 173 -22.39 -7.16 -3.25
C MET A 173 -22.03 -5.67 -3.11
N GLY A 174 -20.94 -5.19 -3.74
CA GLY A 174 -20.46 -3.83 -3.61
C GLY A 174 -20.06 -3.44 -2.17
N LEU A 175 -19.66 -4.43 -1.35
CA LEU A 175 -19.18 -4.21 0.02
C LEU A 175 -17.71 -3.79 0.04
N ILE A 176 -16.94 -4.23 -0.94
CA ILE A 176 -15.57 -3.81 -1.18
C ILE A 176 -15.39 -3.35 -2.62
N SER A 177 -14.58 -2.31 -2.82
CA SER A 177 -14.24 -1.79 -4.15
C SER A 177 -12.87 -1.14 -4.17
N ALA A 178 -12.37 -0.85 -5.37
CA ALA A 178 -11.27 0.08 -5.52
C ALA A 178 -11.70 1.50 -5.13
N SER A 179 -10.74 2.33 -4.73
CA SER A 179 -10.99 3.74 -4.49
C SER A 179 -11.42 4.43 -5.77
N GLN A 180 -12.46 5.26 -5.71
CA GLN A 180 -12.84 6.09 -6.84
C GLN A 180 -11.71 7.07 -7.17
N LYS A 181 -11.46 7.22 -8.47
CA LYS A 181 -10.48 8.19 -8.96
C LYS A 181 -11.07 9.59 -8.84
N ARG A 182 -10.27 10.52 -8.32
CA ARG A 182 -10.67 11.92 -8.24
C ARG A 182 -10.14 12.66 -9.45
N SER A 183 -11.02 13.48 -10.04
CA SER A 183 -10.67 14.39 -11.14
C SER A 183 -10.75 15.87 -10.71
N ARG A 184 -11.20 16.17 -9.48
CA ARG A 184 -11.37 17.54 -8.96
C ARG A 184 -10.07 18.33 -9.07
N ARG A 185 -10.19 19.47 -9.70
CA ARG A 185 -9.14 20.48 -9.88
C ARG A 185 -9.68 21.83 -9.43
N PRO A 186 -8.97 22.61 -8.61
CA PRO A 186 -9.43 23.96 -8.25
C PRO A 186 -9.42 24.86 -9.48
N THR A 187 -10.38 25.80 -9.54
CA THR A 187 -10.37 26.85 -10.54
C THR A 187 -9.36 27.94 -10.18
N SER A 188 -8.97 28.77 -11.14
CA SER A 188 -8.09 29.90 -10.87
C SER A 188 -8.70 30.88 -9.85
N GLU A 189 -10.02 31.08 -9.90
CA GLU A 189 -10.73 31.91 -8.93
C GLU A 189 -10.69 31.30 -7.52
N GLU A 190 -10.94 29.99 -7.39
CA GLU A 190 -10.84 29.29 -6.10
C GLU A 190 -9.43 29.40 -5.51
N ILE A 191 -8.39 29.25 -6.35
CA ILE A 191 -6.99 29.39 -5.93
C ILE A 191 -6.73 30.78 -5.39
N ASN A 192 -7.15 31.84 -6.10
CA ASN A 192 -6.95 33.22 -5.68
C ASN A 192 -7.67 33.52 -4.36
N ARG A 193 -8.93 33.12 -4.24
CA ARG A 193 -9.73 33.30 -3.01
C ARG A 193 -9.10 32.56 -1.81
N ILE A 194 -8.61 31.34 -2.01
CA ILE A 194 -7.92 30.57 -0.97
C ILE A 194 -6.61 31.24 -0.60
N LEU A 195 -5.82 31.70 -1.58
CA LEU A 195 -4.54 32.35 -1.38
C LEU A 195 -4.68 33.60 -0.51
N GLU A 196 -5.59 34.52 -0.87
CA GLU A 196 -5.88 35.74 -0.11
C GLU A 196 -6.34 35.43 1.32
N ALA A 197 -7.20 34.43 1.50
CA ALA A 197 -7.66 34.02 2.80
C ALA A 197 -6.54 33.43 3.67
N LEU A 198 -5.66 32.61 3.08
CA LEU A 198 -4.49 32.03 3.75
C LEU A 198 -3.47 33.12 4.11
N GLU A 199 -3.26 34.12 3.28
CA GLU A 199 -2.40 35.27 3.56
C GLU A 199 -2.91 36.02 4.78
N ARG A 200 -4.21 36.35 4.84
CA ARG A 200 -4.83 36.99 6.03
C ARG A 200 -4.68 36.11 7.29
N LYS A 201 -4.79 34.79 7.17
CA LYS A 201 -4.59 33.86 8.30
C LYS A 201 -3.12 33.77 8.71
N ALA A 202 -2.17 33.85 7.78
CA ALA A 202 -0.73 33.85 8.08
C ALA A 202 -0.32 35.06 8.90
N LEU A 203 -0.83 36.25 8.58
CA LEU A 203 -0.56 37.48 9.32
C LEU A 203 -1.07 37.46 10.78
N ARG A 204 -2.11 36.65 11.06
CA ARG A 204 -2.74 36.54 12.40
C ARG A 204 -2.31 35.27 13.14
N ALA A 205 -1.55 34.39 12.51
CA ALA A 205 -1.20 33.10 13.09
C ALA A 205 -0.09 33.25 14.14
N PHE A 206 -0.36 32.83 15.36
CA PHE A 206 0.64 32.78 16.45
C PHE A 206 1.86 31.89 16.06
N SER A 207 1.65 30.89 15.19
CA SER A 207 2.70 29.99 14.71
C SER A 207 3.65 30.63 13.68
N GLY A 208 3.33 31.81 13.15
CA GLY A 208 4.10 32.44 12.07
C GLY A 208 4.15 31.63 10.77
N ALA A 209 3.29 30.63 10.60
CA ALA A 209 3.33 29.76 9.43
C ALA A 209 2.88 30.49 8.16
N PRO A 210 3.70 30.53 7.09
CA PRO A 210 3.37 31.18 5.84
C PRO A 210 2.44 30.28 4.99
N PHE A 211 1.18 30.17 5.42
CA PHE A 211 0.20 29.23 4.82
C PHE A 211 0.01 29.45 3.33
N ASP A 212 -0.02 30.69 2.89
CA ASP A 212 -0.12 31.11 1.50
C ASP A 212 1.09 30.68 0.67
N LYS A 213 2.30 30.86 1.19
CA LYS A 213 3.53 30.47 0.52
C LYS A 213 3.64 28.94 0.42
N ILE A 214 3.28 28.18 1.49
CA ILE A 214 3.27 26.72 1.49
C ILE A 214 2.22 26.20 0.51
N PHE A 215 1.05 26.84 0.42
CA PHE A 215 0.00 26.49 -0.53
C PHE A 215 0.49 26.64 -1.98
N MET A 216 1.04 27.78 -2.34
CA MET A 216 1.59 28.04 -3.68
C MET A 216 2.77 27.13 -3.99
N PHE A 217 3.69 26.94 -3.06
CA PHE A 217 4.82 26.06 -3.20
C PHE A 217 4.38 24.60 -3.48
N SER A 218 3.29 24.14 -2.83
CA SER A 218 2.74 22.80 -3.06
C SER A 218 2.17 22.64 -4.48
N ILE A 219 1.56 23.67 -5.04
CA ILE A 219 1.07 23.67 -6.43
C ILE A 219 2.27 23.65 -7.40
N LEU A 220 3.20 24.60 -7.22
CA LEU A 220 4.32 24.80 -8.15
C LEU A 220 5.30 23.62 -8.20
N THR A 221 5.48 22.92 -7.07
CA THR A 221 6.40 21.77 -6.98
C THR A 221 5.72 20.43 -7.11
N CYS A 222 4.40 20.38 -7.09
CA CYS A 222 3.61 19.15 -7.04
C CYS A 222 3.99 18.23 -5.86
N MET A 223 4.66 18.71 -4.83
CA MET A 223 5.09 17.93 -3.68
C MET A 223 3.89 17.57 -2.79
N ARG A 224 3.97 16.42 -2.11
CA ARG A 224 3.03 16.12 -1.02
C ARG A 224 3.34 17.02 0.17
N ILE A 225 2.33 17.45 0.91
CA ILE A 225 2.55 18.36 2.06
C ILE A 225 3.57 17.82 3.06
N GLY A 226 3.57 16.51 3.32
CA GLY A 226 4.60 15.90 4.18
C GLY A 226 6.00 15.89 3.55
N GLU A 227 6.15 16.02 2.23
CA GLU A 227 7.43 16.25 1.56
C GLU A 227 7.84 17.70 1.76
N VAL A 228 6.94 18.66 1.53
CA VAL A 228 7.19 20.11 1.73
C VAL A 228 7.67 20.40 3.15
N CYS A 229 7.02 19.83 4.18
CA CYS A 229 7.38 20.07 5.58
C CYS A 229 8.68 19.37 6.03
N ARG A 230 9.32 18.56 5.17
CA ARG A 230 10.53 17.80 5.51
C ARG A 230 11.77 18.18 4.73
N ILE A 231 11.64 18.97 3.65
CA ILE A 231 12.82 19.42 2.89
C ILE A 231 13.73 20.29 3.76
N LYS A 232 15.05 20.12 3.60
CA LYS A 232 16.06 20.81 4.38
C LYS A 232 16.90 21.75 3.51
N TRP A 233 17.48 22.75 4.13
CA TRP A 233 18.43 23.64 3.46
C TRP A 233 19.64 22.90 2.91
N SER A 234 20.10 21.86 3.62
CA SER A 234 21.22 21.01 3.17
C SER A 234 20.93 20.20 1.91
N ASP A 235 19.66 20.09 1.52
CA ASP A 235 19.21 19.34 0.34
C ASP A 235 19.01 20.24 -0.89
N VAL A 236 19.26 21.55 -0.75
CA VAL A 236 19.08 22.54 -1.83
C VAL A 236 20.35 22.64 -2.67
N SER A 237 20.20 22.51 -3.98
CA SER A 237 21.24 22.81 -4.97
C SER A 237 20.93 24.16 -5.63
N GLU A 238 21.71 25.20 -5.31
CA GLU A 238 21.52 26.53 -5.90
C GLU A 238 21.87 26.52 -7.39
N SER A 239 22.94 25.81 -7.79
CA SER A 239 23.37 25.72 -9.18
C SER A 239 22.32 25.06 -10.09
N GLN A 240 21.59 24.07 -9.56
CA GLN A 240 20.53 23.37 -10.30
C GLN A 240 19.15 23.94 -10.04
N ARG A 241 18.98 24.89 -9.10
CA ARG A 241 17.69 25.36 -8.59
C ARG A 241 16.75 24.19 -8.27
N ALA A 242 17.25 23.23 -7.50
CA ALA A 242 16.56 21.99 -7.19
C ALA A 242 16.69 21.66 -5.71
N VAL A 243 15.79 20.80 -5.20
CA VAL A 243 15.86 20.28 -3.84
C VAL A 243 15.72 18.76 -3.85
N ILE A 244 16.52 18.07 -3.03
CA ILE A 244 16.41 16.64 -2.84
C ILE A 244 15.27 16.34 -1.86
N VAL A 245 14.25 15.65 -2.36
CA VAL A 245 13.16 15.12 -1.52
C VAL A 245 13.56 13.72 -1.06
N ARG A 246 13.89 13.59 0.24
CA ARG A 246 14.31 12.33 0.84
C ARG A 246 13.13 11.40 1.11
N ASP A 247 13.36 10.10 0.99
CA ASP A 247 12.41 9.02 1.28
C ASP A 247 11.02 9.29 0.70
N ARG A 248 11.00 9.65 -0.57
CA ARG A 248 9.78 9.89 -1.31
C ARG A 248 8.92 8.64 -1.33
N LYS A 249 7.64 8.77 -0.98
CA LYS A 249 6.72 7.63 -0.81
C LYS A 249 6.70 6.73 -2.06
N ASP A 250 7.19 5.50 -1.90
CA ASP A 250 7.18 4.45 -2.90
C ASP A 250 6.66 3.15 -2.25
N PRO A 251 5.69 2.45 -2.84
CA PRO A 251 5.20 1.19 -2.30
C PRO A 251 6.27 0.07 -2.33
N ARG A 252 7.25 0.15 -3.24
CA ARG A 252 8.30 -0.88 -3.41
C ARG A 252 9.56 -0.60 -2.59
N LYS A 253 9.88 0.66 -2.34
CA LYS A 253 11.10 1.08 -1.62
C LYS A 253 10.74 2.16 -0.60
N LYS A 254 10.69 1.79 0.67
CA LYS A 254 10.28 2.70 1.74
C LYS A 254 11.39 3.66 2.18
N GLU A 255 12.65 3.29 2.04
CA GLU A 255 13.83 4.04 2.50
C GLU A 255 14.85 4.19 1.34
N GLY A 256 15.58 5.30 1.33
CA GLY A 256 16.59 5.59 0.30
C GLY A 256 16.02 5.92 -1.08
N ASN A 257 14.74 6.28 -1.16
CA ASN A 257 14.14 6.78 -2.39
C ASN A 257 14.25 8.31 -2.43
N HIS A 258 15.46 8.80 -2.69
CA HIS A 258 15.73 10.23 -2.80
C HIS A 258 15.54 10.69 -4.24
N MET A 259 15.01 11.89 -4.42
CA MET A 259 14.69 12.41 -5.73
C MET A 259 14.96 13.91 -5.79
N SER A 260 15.77 14.35 -6.76
CA SER A 260 15.95 15.75 -7.05
C SER A 260 14.72 16.30 -7.77
N VAL A 261 14.15 17.38 -7.24
CA VAL A 261 12.98 18.05 -7.81
C VAL A 261 13.38 19.46 -8.21
N PRO A 262 13.26 19.83 -9.49
CA PRO A 262 13.54 21.17 -9.95
C PRO A 262 12.50 22.16 -9.39
N LEU A 263 12.94 23.31 -8.95
CA LEU A 263 12.11 24.40 -8.44
C LEU A 263 11.89 25.43 -9.55
N LEU A 264 10.84 25.21 -10.33
CA LEU A 264 10.55 26.02 -11.51
C LEU A 264 9.92 27.35 -11.11
N GLY A 265 10.32 28.43 -11.79
CA GLY A 265 9.75 29.77 -11.63
C GLY A 265 9.66 30.23 -10.18
N ASP A 266 8.48 30.64 -9.75
CA ASP A 266 8.24 31.20 -8.41
C ASP A 266 8.49 30.21 -7.26
N ALA A 267 8.55 28.90 -7.52
CA ALA A 267 8.89 27.93 -6.49
C ALA A 267 10.28 28.21 -5.89
N TRP A 268 11.25 28.57 -6.75
CA TRP A 268 12.59 28.95 -6.31
C TRP A 268 12.59 30.23 -5.48
N THR A 269 11.86 31.26 -5.93
CA THR A 269 11.72 32.52 -5.23
C THR A 269 11.06 32.36 -3.86
N ILE A 270 10.00 31.54 -3.77
CA ILE A 270 9.33 31.24 -2.50
C ILE A 270 10.30 30.57 -1.53
N LEU A 271 11.07 29.59 -1.99
CA LEU A 271 12.04 28.91 -1.15
C LEU A 271 13.12 29.88 -0.64
N GLN A 272 13.72 30.69 -1.50
CA GLN A 272 14.80 31.61 -1.13
C GLN A 272 14.37 32.65 -0.07
N ARG A 273 13.09 33.00 -0.05
CA ARG A 273 12.53 33.98 0.89
C ARG A 273 12.19 33.40 2.27
N GLN A 274 12.35 32.06 2.46
CA GLN A 274 12.10 31.47 3.77
C GLN A 274 13.22 31.78 4.75
N PRO A 275 12.92 32.00 6.03
CA PRO A 275 13.93 32.23 7.06
C PRO A 275 14.78 30.97 7.29
N LYS A 276 16.09 31.13 7.42
CA LYS A 276 17.07 30.04 7.69
C LYS A 276 17.30 29.84 9.19
N ASN A 277 16.23 29.79 9.98
CA ASN A 277 16.25 29.63 11.44
C ASN A 277 15.98 28.19 11.94
N ASP A 278 15.74 27.25 11.03
CA ASP A 278 15.57 25.83 11.28
C ASP A 278 16.35 25.05 10.18
N GLU A 279 16.68 23.81 10.43
CA GLU A 279 17.28 22.96 9.39
C GLU A 279 16.34 22.70 8.22
N ARG A 280 15.02 22.69 8.48
CA ARG A 280 13.98 22.53 7.47
C ARG A 280 13.57 23.89 6.91
N ILE A 281 13.18 23.90 5.65
CA ILE A 281 12.74 25.11 4.94
C ILE A 281 11.34 25.54 5.42
N PHE A 282 10.45 24.54 5.61
CA PHE A 282 9.10 24.73 6.15
C PHE A 282 8.91 23.88 7.42
N PRO A 283 9.39 24.35 8.60
CA PRO A 283 9.41 23.58 9.84
C PRO A 283 8.03 23.49 10.52
N TYR A 284 7.00 23.18 9.75
CA TYR A 284 5.63 23.12 10.24
C TYR A 284 5.07 21.71 10.21
N ASN A 285 4.01 21.47 11.01
CA ASN A 285 3.31 20.20 11.01
C ASN A 285 2.36 20.13 9.81
N GLU A 286 2.47 19.06 9.01
CA GLU A 286 1.64 18.83 7.83
C GLU A 286 0.13 18.87 8.12
N LYS A 287 -0.28 18.37 9.31
CA LYS A 287 -1.68 18.39 9.73
C LYS A 287 -2.17 19.82 9.99
N THR A 288 -1.35 20.66 10.62
CA THR A 288 -1.69 22.08 10.85
C THR A 288 -1.95 22.81 9.53
N ILE A 289 -1.10 22.57 8.53
CA ILE A 289 -1.26 23.16 7.20
C ILE A 289 -2.56 22.69 6.53
N THR A 290 -2.79 21.38 6.54
CA THR A 290 -4.00 20.82 5.91
C THR A 290 -5.29 21.19 6.66
N ASP A 291 -5.26 21.30 7.98
CA ASP A 291 -6.40 21.74 8.77
C ASP A 291 -6.73 23.23 8.54
N MET A 292 -5.69 24.09 8.40
CA MET A 292 -5.90 25.51 8.04
C MET A 292 -6.51 25.64 6.64
N PHE A 293 -5.97 24.90 5.66
CA PHE A 293 -6.55 24.87 4.31
C PHE A 293 -8.03 24.44 4.35
N ARG A 294 -8.35 23.38 5.10
CA ARG A 294 -9.73 22.90 5.22
C ARG A 294 -10.66 24.00 5.81
N ARG A 295 -10.23 24.67 6.87
CA ARG A 295 -11.00 25.77 7.48
C ARG A 295 -11.25 26.89 6.48
N VAL A 296 -10.22 27.34 5.77
CA VAL A 296 -10.34 28.38 4.75
C VAL A 296 -11.26 27.95 3.62
N ARG A 297 -11.10 26.72 3.12
CA ARG A 297 -11.98 26.15 2.09
C ARG A 297 -13.44 26.17 2.53
N ASP A 298 -13.71 25.72 3.78
CA ASP A 298 -15.06 25.66 4.33
C ASP A 298 -15.63 27.07 4.56
N GLU A 299 -14.83 28.03 5.06
CA GLU A 299 -15.20 29.45 5.21
C GLU A 299 -15.57 30.11 3.85
N LEU A 300 -14.94 29.67 2.76
CA LEU A 300 -15.20 30.17 1.41
C LEU A 300 -16.34 29.45 0.68
N GLY A 301 -16.93 28.41 1.30
CA GLY A 301 -17.97 27.59 0.68
C GLY A 301 -17.50 26.77 -0.52
N ILE A 302 -16.19 26.44 -0.60
CA ILE A 302 -15.64 25.64 -1.69
C ILE A 302 -15.83 24.16 -1.38
N GLU A 303 -16.66 23.50 -2.19
CA GLU A 303 -16.99 22.09 -1.97
C GLU A 303 -15.99 21.15 -2.62
N ASP A 304 -15.86 19.96 -2.01
CA ASP A 304 -15.11 18.80 -2.51
C ASP A 304 -13.70 19.12 -3.02
N LEU A 305 -12.98 20.06 -2.39
CA LEU A 305 -11.57 20.32 -2.65
C LEU A 305 -10.71 19.83 -1.50
N ARG A 306 -9.69 19.02 -1.80
CA ARG A 306 -8.74 18.48 -0.81
C ARG A 306 -7.34 19.05 -1.07
N TYR A 307 -6.55 19.18 -0.03
CA TYR A 307 -5.16 19.66 -0.18
C TYR A 307 -4.34 18.83 -1.19
N HIS A 308 -4.60 17.52 -1.29
CA HIS A 308 -3.90 16.65 -2.24
C HIS A 308 -4.25 16.93 -3.71
N ASP A 309 -5.39 17.59 -3.97
CA ASP A 309 -5.81 17.95 -5.32
C ASP A 309 -4.91 19.06 -5.92
N LEU A 310 -4.19 19.82 -5.05
CA LEU A 310 -3.18 20.80 -5.46
C LEU A 310 -2.02 20.18 -6.25
N ARG A 311 -1.64 18.94 -5.90
CA ARG A 311 -0.62 18.21 -6.65
C ARG A 311 -1.10 17.86 -8.07
N ARG A 312 -2.40 17.55 -8.22
CA ARG A 312 -3.02 17.36 -9.54
C ARG A 312 -3.05 18.66 -10.32
N GLU A 313 -3.42 19.76 -9.66
CA GLU A 313 -3.40 21.09 -10.24
C GLU A 313 -2.02 21.46 -10.77
N GLY A 314 -0.97 21.30 -9.97
CA GLY A 314 0.40 21.56 -10.41
C GLY A 314 0.81 20.72 -11.61
N ALA A 315 0.52 19.42 -11.60
CA ALA A 315 0.79 18.54 -12.74
C ALA A 315 0.03 18.98 -14.00
N SER A 316 -1.23 19.39 -13.84
CA SER A 316 -2.08 19.90 -14.94
C SER A 316 -1.48 21.17 -15.56
N ARG A 317 -1.01 22.11 -14.75
CA ARG A 317 -0.36 23.34 -15.24
C ARG A 317 0.92 23.06 -16.02
N LEU A 318 1.71 22.07 -15.59
CA LEU A 318 2.91 21.68 -16.33
C LEU A 318 2.53 21.11 -17.72
N PHE A 319 1.51 20.27 -17.80
CA PHE A 319 1.02 19.77 -19.09
C PHE A 319 0.48 20.90 -19.98
N GLU A 320 -0.27 21.84 -19.41
CA GLU A 320 -0.80 23.01 -20.11
C GLU A 320 0.31 23.94 -20.60
N ALA A 321 1.45 23.98 -19.87
CA ALA A 321 2.67 24.68 -20.29
C ALA A 321 3.49 23.93 -21.36
N GLY A 322 3.08 22.73 -21.77
CA GLY A 322 3.70 21.96 -22.85
C GLY A 322 4.73 20.94 -22.39
N PHE A 323 4.90 20.70 -21.08
CA PHE A 323 5.83 19.68 -20.59
C PHE A 323 5.36 18.27 -20.96
N SER A 324 6.32 17.39 -21.29
CA SER A 324 6.05 15.98 -21.60
C SER A 324 5.67 15.20 -20.33
N ILE A 325 5.12 14.00 -20.49
CA ILE A 325 4.75 13.14 -19.35
C ILE A 325 5.97 12.78 -18.51
N GLU A 326 7.12 12.56 -19.16
CA GLU A 326 8.39 12.23 -18.52
C GLU A 326 8.91 13.40 -17.69
N GLU A 327 8.84 14.61 -18.21
CA GLU A 327 9.25 15.84 -17.52
C GLU A 327 8.34 16.12 -16.32
N VAL A 328 7.02 15.99 -16.50
CA VAL A 328 6.06 16.11 -15.40
C VAL A 328 6.31 15.01 -14.35
N ALA A 329 6.70 13.79 -14.77
CA ALA A 329 7.05 12.72 -13.84
C ALA A 329 8.29 13.05 -13.00
N GLN A 330 9.28 13.73 -13.55
CA GLN A 330 10.46 14.20 -12.81
C GLN A 330 10.08 15.19 -11.72
N VAL A 331 9.25 16.19 -12.01
CA VAL A 331 8.79 17.17 -11.03
C VAL A 331 7.92 16.50 -9.97
N THR A 332 6.92 15.75 -10.40
CA THR A 332 5.94 15.14 -9.50
C THR A 332 6.49 13.93 -8.75
N GLY A 333 7.49 13.22 -9.32
CA GLY A 333 8.03 11.98 -8.78
C GLY A 333 7.10 10.77 -8.91
N HIS A 334 6.31 10.72 -9.95
CA HIS A 334 5.55 9.54 -10.30
C HIS A 334 6.45 8.54 -11.03
N ARG A 335 6.63 7.35 -10.48
CA ARG A 335 7.34 6.25 -11.16
C ARG A 335 6.47 5.52 -12.17
N SER A 336 5.16 5.46 -11.92
CA SER A 336 4.19 4.93 -12.87
C SER A 336 3.57 6.07 -13.64
N LEU A 337 3.79 6.09 -14.94
CA LEU A 337 3.23 7.10 -15.85
C LEU A 337 1.71 6.96 -15.98
N ASN A 338 1.13 5.81 -15.64
CA ASN A 338 -0.32 5.58 -15.75
C ASN A 338 -1.18 6.60 -14.99
N ILE A 339 -0.68 7.09 -13.84
CA ILE A 339 -1.40 8.13 -13.07
C ILE A 339 -1.35 9.46 -13.81
N LEU A 340 -0.19 9.83 -14.35
CA LEU A 340 -0.01 11.07 -15.12
C LEU A 340 -0.72 11.00 -16.46
N TRP A 341 -0.73 9.83 -17.10
CA TRP A 341 -1.50 9.60 -18.33
C TRP A 341 -2.98 9.93 -18.15
N GLN A 342 -3.58 9.57 -17.01
CA GLN A 342 -4.96 9.92 -16.72
C GLN A 342 -5.17 11.43 -16.56
N VAL A 343 -4.25 12.12 -15.87
CA VAL A 343 -4.29 13.59 -15.77
C VAL A 343 -4.18 14.21 -17.15
N TYR A 344 -3.25 13.74 -17.96
CA TYR A 344 -3.02 14.21 -19.30
C TYR A 344 -4.26 14.02 -20.21
N THR A 345 -4.82 12.82 -20.23
CA THR A 345 -5.98 12.50 -21.11
C THR A 345 -7.25 13.25 -20.72
N GLU A 346 -7.42 13.62 -19.44
CA GLU A 346 -8.55 14.43 -19.00
C GLU A 346 -8.42 15.93 -19.39
N LEU A 347 -7.19 16.42 -19.57
CA LEU A 347 -6.93 17.81 -19.93
C LEU A 347 -7.11 18.10 -21.41
N PHE A 348 -6.74 17.17 -22.27
CA PHE A 348 -6.54 17.42 -23.69
C PHE A 348 -7.74 17.26 -24.62
N PRO A 349 -8.94 16.73 -24.26
CA PRO A 349 -10.05 16.72 -25.19
C PRO A 349 -10.44 18.11 -25.72
N LYS A 350 -10.33 19.14 -24.87
CA LYS A 350 -10.65 20.53 -25.27
C LYS A 350 -9.55 21.19 -26.12
N THR A 351 -8.29 20.89 -25.83
CA THR A 351 -7.13 21.51 -26.49
C THR A 351 -6.70 20.77 -27.77
N LEU A 352 -7.20 19.56 -28.02
CA LEU A 352 -6.92 18.81 -29.25
C LEU A 352 -7.46 19.52 -30.48
N HIS A 353 -8.62 20.14 -30.40
CA HIS A 353 -9.20 20.94 -31.51
C HIS A 353 -8.30 22.13 -31.83
N ASP A 354 -7.93 22.93 -30.81
CA ASP A 354 -7.03 24.08 -30.98
C ASP A 354 -5.68 23.69 -31.57
N LYS A 355 -5.13 22.57 -31.11
CA LYS A 355 -3.86 22.03 -31.62
C LYS A 355 -4.00 21.55 -33.07
N PHE A 356 -5.08 20.88 -33.38
CA PHE A 356 -5.36 20.44 -34.76
C PHE A 356 -5.51 21.62 -35.71
N ASP A 357 -6.28 22.63 -35.31
CA ASP A 357 -6.51 23.84 -36.10
C ASP A 357 -5.23 24.62 -36.35
N LYS A 358 -4.37 24.72 -35.33
CA LYS A 358 -3.03 25.33 -35.45
C LYS A 358 -2.16 24.58 -36.45
N LEU A 359 -2.10 23.23 -36.33
CA LEU A 359 -1.33 22.39 -37.25
C LEU A 359 -1.85 22.47 -38.71
N GLN A 360 -3.16 22.68 -38.91
CA GLN A 360 -3.73 22.89 -40.22
C GLN A 360 -3.33 24.26 -40.80
N LYS A 361 -3.40 25.32 -40.01
CA LYS A 361 -2.96 26.67 -40.42
C LYS A 361 -1.46 26.71 -40.77
N ASP A 362 -0.62 26.03 -40.03
CA ASP A 362 0.83 25.95 -40.26
C ASP A 362 1.14 25.14 -41.56
N LYS A 363 0.26 24.25 -42.00
CA LYS A 363 0.41 23.51 -43.26
C LYS A 363 -0.05 24.33 -44.48
N VAL A 364 -1.01 25.25 -44.32
CA VAL A 364 -1.51 26.10 -45.40
C VAL A 364 -0.52 27.25 -45.67
N ASN A 365 0.28 27.63 -44.71
CA ASN A 365 1.26 28.72 -44.81
C ASN A 365 2.68 28.22 -45.23
N LYS A 366 2.85 26.94 -45.55
CA LYS A 366 4.03 26.33 -46.18
C LYS A 366 3.70 25.93 -47.63
#